data_7339cd7ee0e5165f06fdc323ebd4c88d
#
_entry.id   7339cd7ee0e5165f06fdc323ebd4c88d
#
_cell.length_a   1.000
_cell.length_b   1.000
_cell.length_c   1.000
_cell.angle_alpha   90.00
_cell.angle_beta   90.00
_cell.angle_gamma   90.00
#
_symmetry.space_group_name_H-M   'P 1'
#
loop_
_entity.id
_entity.type
_entity.pdbx_description
1 polymer ?
#
loop_
_entity_poly.entity_id
_entity_poly.type
_entity_poly.pdbx_seq_one_letter_code
_entity_poly.pdbx_strand_id
1 'polypeptide(L)'
;MDDRTASPISAAAAASGAAPDLAGVVRHDWAREEIRALFDLPFPDLVFAAQRVHRMHFDPHEVQISTLLSVKTGGCAEDCGYCPQSAHHDAGVKAEKMMAVDDVLAEAKAAKAAGASRFCMGAAWRSPKDRDLDDICAMVEGVRELGLETCMTLGMLTRDQAQRLKGSGLDYYNHNLDTSPEFYGQIITTRTYQDRLDTLAHVREVGIHVCCGGIVGMGETREDRVGMIEALANQPEHPESVPINLLVRVEGTPLADAAPIDGLEFVRTVAVARITMPASVVRLSAGREEMSEEMQALCFLAGANSIFYGPKLLTTPNPEPDRDMLLLAKLGLKPMA
;
A
#
# COMPACT_ATOMS: atom_id res chain seq x y z
N MET A 1 -10.10 -39.52 1.84
CA MET A 1 -9.58 -39.35 0.46
C MET A 1 -10.55 -38.40 -0.22
N ASP A 2 -10.35 -37.10 -0.06
CA ASP A 2 -11.14 -36.07 -0.72
C ASP A 2 -10.21 -35.38 -1.73
N ASP A 3 -10.38 -35.73 -2.98
CA ASP A 3 -9.70 -35.17 -4.13
C ASP A 3 -10.36 -33.84 -4.46
N ARG A 4 -9.87 -32.73 -3.86
CA ARG A 4 -10.22 -31.38 -4.28
C ARG A 4 -9.33 -31.00 -5.45
N THR A 5 -9.73 -31.39 -6.63
CA THR A 5 -9.17 -30.86 -7.87
C THR A 5 -9.44 -29.35 -7.93
N ALA A 6 -8.39 -28.56 -7.70
CA ALA A 6 -8.39 -27.15 -8.05
C ALA A 6 -8.81 -27.00 -9.51
N SER A 7 -9.81 -26.17 -9.78
CA SER A 7 -10.28 -25.88 -11.13
C SER A 7 -9.26 -24.93 -11.77
N PRO A 8 -8.40 -25.35 -12.72
CA PRO A 8 -7.54 -24.44 -13.42
C PRO A 8 -8.40 -23.46 -14.23
N ILE A 9 -8.04 -22.19 -14.25
CA ILE A 9 -8.53 -21.26 -15.27
C ILE A 9 -8.22 -21.96 -16.60
N SER A 10 -9.28 -22.39 -17.28
CA SER A 10 -9.14 -23.29 -18.42
C SER A 10 -8.21 -22.68 -19.47
N ALA A 11 -7.19 -23.43 -19.89
CA ALA A 11 -6.34 -23.09 -21.02
C ALA A 11 -7.13 -22.77 -22.32
N ALA A 12 -8.42 -23.15 -22.37
CA ALA A 12 -9.37 -22.83 -23.44
C ALA A 12 -9.75 -21.33 -23.46
N ALA A 13 -9.68 -20.58 -22.33
CA ALA A 13 -9.99 -19.16 -22.32
C ALA A 13 -8.89 -18.33 -22.99
N ALA A 14 -7.62 -18.76 -22.92
CA ALA A 14 -6.49 -18.11 -23.60
C ALA A 14 -6.58 -18.22 -25.13
N ALA A 15 -7.27 -19.24 -25.66
CA ALA A 15 -7.41 -19.46 -27.10
C ALA A 15 -8.62 -18.72 -27.72
N SER A 16 -9.57 -18.24 -26.91
CA SER A 16 -10.81 -17.58 -27.38
C SER A 16 -10.75 -16.07 -27.40
N GLY A 17 -9.69 -15.43 -26.86
CA GLY A 17 -9.59 -13.96 -26.73
C GLY A 17 -10.64 -13.34 -25.78
N ALA A 18 -11.47 -14.14 -25.11
CA ALA A 18 -12.38 -13.67 -24.10
C ALA A 18 -11.65 -13.51 -22.76
N ALA A 19 -11.82 -12.35 -22.12
CA ALA A 19 -11.32 -12.15 -20.75
C ALA A 19 -11.89 -13.27 -19.85
N PRO A 20 -11.06 -13.86 -18.98
CA PRO A 20 -11.54 -14.91 -18.08
C PRO A 20 -12.72 -14.37 -17.26
N ASP A 21 -13.75 -15.19 -17.09
CA ASP A 21 -14.88 -14.84 -16.22
C ASP A 21 -14.42 -14.88 -14.76
N LEU A 22 -13.77 -13.79 -14.36
CA LEU A 22 -13.28 -13.58 -13.01
C LEU A 22 -14.48 -13.14 -12.19
N ALA A 23 -15.04 -14.06 -11.43
CA ALA A 23 -16.29 -13.89 -10.69
C ALA A 23 -16.16 -12.92 -9.50
N GLY A 24 -15.05 -12.22 -9.32
CA GLY A 24 -14.81 -11.33 -8.18
C GLY A 24 -14.85 -12.04 -6.82
N VAL A 25 -14.60 -13.34 -6.81
CA VAL A 25 -14.65 -14.18 -5.60
C VAL A 25 -13.39 -13.95 -4.77
N VAL A 26 -13.58 -13.70 -3.48
CA VAL A 26 -12.48 -13.67 -2.52
C VAL A 26 -11.93 -15.08 -2.34
N ARG A 27 -10.67 -15.32 -2.64
CA ARG A 27 -9.97 -16.58 -2.44
C ARG A 27 -8.50 -16.36 -2.07
N HIS A 28 -7.89 -17.33 -1.40
CA HIS A 28 -6.52 -17.24 -0.84
C HIS A 28 -5.63 -18.39 -1.32
N ASP A 29 -5.91 -18.94 -2.49
CA ASP A 29 -5.25 -20.10 -3.09
C ASP A 29 -4.82 -19.86 -4.54
N TRP A 30 -4.40 -18.62 -4.84
CA TRP A 30 -3.91 -18.24 -6.15
C TRP A 30 -2.61 -18.98 -6.48
N ALA A 31 -2.60 -19.74 -7.57
CA ALA A 31 -1.35 -20.27 -8.10
C ALA A 31 -0.55 -19.16 -8.81
N ARG A 32 0.77 -19.24 -8.74
CA ARG A 32 1.67 -18.27 -9.39
C ARG A 32 1.41 -18.18 -10.90
N GLU A 33 1.12 -19.32 -11.54
CA GLU A 33 0.77 -19.41 -12.96
C GLU A 33 -0.51 -18.68 -13.31
N GLU A 34 -1.51 -18.69 -12.43
CA GLU A 34 -2.76 -17.96 -12.64
C GLU A 34 -2.51 -16.44 -12.59
N ILE A 35 -1.72 -15.98 -11.62
CA ILE A 35 -1.36 -14.54 -11.50
C ILE A 35 -0.51 -14.12 -12.71
N ARG A 36 0.46 -14.95 -13.14
CA ARG A 36 1.26 -14.69 -14.35
C ARG A 36 0.36 -14.56 -15.57
N ALA A 37 -0.61 -15.47 -15.74
CA ALA A 37 -1.57 -15.42 -16.85
C ALA A 37 -2.40 -14.13 -16.85
N LEU A 38 -2.72 -13.57 -15.68
CA LEU A 38 -3.36 -12.24 -15.60
C LEU A 38 -2.44 -11.13 -16.11
N PHE A 39 -1.16 -11.13 -15.71
CA PHE A 39 -0.17 -10.17 -16.23
C PHE A 39 0.02 -10.27 -17.74
N ASP A 40 -0.17 -11.45 -18.34
CA ASP A 40 0.03 -11.70 -19.77
C ASP A 40 -1.23 -11.42 -20.62
N LEU A 41 -2.37 -11.14 -20.01
CA LEU A 41 -3.57 -10.75 -20.76
C LEU A 41 -3.31 -9.53 -21.63
N PRO A 42 -3.97 -9.41 -22.80
CA PRO A 42 -4.03 -8.15 -23.52
C PRO A 42 -4.46 -7.02 -22.59
N PHE A 43 -3.78 -5.87 -22.68
CA PHE A 43 -3.99 -4.77 -21.73
C PHE A 43 -5.47 -4.33 -21.59
N PRO A 44 -6.24 -4.17 -22.69
CA PRO A 44 -7.65 -3.82 -22.60
C PRO A 44 -8.48 -4.87 -21.85
N ASP A 45 -8.20 -6.17 -22.07
CA ASP A 45 -8.94 -7.26 -21.43
C ASP A 45 -8.65 -7.32 -19.92
N LEU A 46 -7.40 -7.13 -19.53
CA LEU A 46 -7.00 -7.07 -18.13
C LEU A 46 -7.69 -5.90 -17.39
N VAL A 47 -7.64 -4.69 -17.96
CA VAL A 47 -8.25 -3.50 -17.34
C VAL A 47 -9.76 -3.64 -17.27
N PHE A 48 -10.40 -4.19 -18.30
CA PHE A 48 -11.85 -4.46 -18.31
C PHE A 48 -12.23 -5.47 -17.22
N ALA A 49 -11.47 -6.57 -17.08
CA ALA A 49 -11.70 -7.56 -16.02
C ALA A 49 -11.55 -6.95 -14.62
N ALA A 50 -10.50 -6.17 -14.40
CA ALA A 50 -10.27 -5.47 -13.13
C ALA A 50 -11.40 -4.48 -12.79
N GLN A 51 -11.88 -3.72 -13.78
CA GLN A 51 -13.00 -2.79 -13.59
C GLN A 51 -14.31 -3.50 -13.29
N ARG A 52 -14.56 -4.66 -13.89
CA ARG A 52 -15.72 -5.50 -13.54
C ARG A 52 -15.65 -5.94 -12.07
N VAL A 53 -14.51 -6.47 -11.64
CA VAL A 53 -14.29 -6.89 -10.25
C VAL A 53 -14.43 -5.70 -9.29
N HIS A 54 -13.88 -4.55 -9.63
CA HIS A 54 -14.00 -3.33 -8.81
C HIS A 54 -15.47 -2.97 -8.56
N ARG A 55 -16.30 -2.95 -9.60
CA ARG A 55 -17.75 -2.63 -9.53
C ARG A 55 -18.59 -3.64 -8.76
N MET A 56 -18.09 -4.84 -8.53
CA MET A 56 -18.78 -5.85 -7.71
C MET A 56 -18.63 -5.57 -6.21
N HIS A 57 -17.57 -4.88 -5.80
CA HIS A 57 -17.19 -4.69 -4.40
C HIS A 57 -17.28 -3.24 -3.93
N PHE A 58 -17.19 -2.26 -4.84
CA PHE A 58 -17.10 -0.83 -4.51
C PHE A 58 -17.98 0.02 -5.44
N ASP A 59 -18.38 1.20 -4.97
CA ASP A 59 -18.85 2.26 -5.86
C ASP A 59 -17.65 2.73 -6.70
N PRO A 60 -17.69 2.56 -8.03
CA PRO A 60 -16.56 2.89 -8.89
C PRO A 60 -16.30 4.40 -9.04
N HIS A 61 -17.15 5.23 -8.48
CA HIS A 61 -17.03 6.69 -8.51
C HIS A 61 -16.50 7.26 -7.19
N GLU A 62 -16.24 6.42 -6.19
CA GLU A 62 -15.72 6.85 -4.89
C GLU A 62 -14.24 6.53 -4.74
N VAL A 63 -13.48 7.51 -4.21
CA VAL A 63 -12.05 7.38 -3.92
C VAL A 63 -11.80 7.74 -2.47
N GLN A 64 -11.23 6.82 -1.70
CA GLN A 64 -10.84 7.07 -0.31
C GLN A 64 -9.69 8.07 -0.27
N ILE A 65 -9.86 9.12 0.52
CA ILE A 65 -8.84 10.15 0.76
C ILE A 65 -8.17 9.90 2.10
N SER A 66 -6.86 9.69 2.09
CA SER A 66 -6.05 9.49 3.30
C SER A 66 -4.93 10.53 3.35
N THR A 67 -4.61 11.04 4.54
CA THR A 67 -3.44 11.90 4.77
C THR A 67 -2.37 11.13 5.52
N LEU A 68 -1.10 11.41 5.23
CA LEU A 68 0.04 10.75 5.85
C LEU A 68 0.99 11.77 6.50
N LEU A 69 1.19 11.66 7.80
CA LEU A 69 2.11 12.49 8.59
C LEU A 69 3.32 11.68 9.05
N SER A 70 4.52 12.26 8.91
CA SER A 70 5.73 11.73 9.54
C SER A 70 5.80 12.24 10.98
N VAL A 71 5.43 11.40 11.95
CA VAL A 71 5.48 11.75 13.37
C VAL A 71 6.88 11.62 13.96
N LYS A 72 7.78 10.90 13.27
CA LYS A 72 9.23 10.85 13.58
C LYS A 72 9.99 10.59 12.30
N THR A 73 10.80 11.56 11.87
CA THR A 73 11.52 11.56 10.60
C THR A 73 12.98 11.14 10.80
N GLY A 74 13.54 10.38 9.84
CA GLY A 74 14.96 10.07 9.68
C GLY A 74 15.58 9.20 10.77
N GLY A 75 16.81 8.74 10.52
CA GLY A 75 17.59 7.93 11.46
C GLY A 75 17.04 6.54 11.72
N CYS A 76 16.33 5.95 10.74
CA CYS A 76 15.89 4.56 10.81
C CYS A 76 17.09 3.60 10.73
N ALA A 77 17.09 2.57 11.56
CA ALA A 77 18.17 1.57 11.60
C ALA A 77 18.10 0.52 10.47
N GLU A 78 17.07 0.58 9.61
CA GLU A 78 16.92 -0.30 8.44
C GLU A 78 17.65 0.27 7.22
N ASP A 79 18.15 -0.62 6.36
CA ASP A 79 18.90 -0.29 5.14
C ASP A 79 18.09 -0.31 3.85
N CYS A 80 16.76 -0.19 3.93
CA CYS A 80 15.87 -0.25 2.76
C CYS A 80 16.38 0.64 1.62
N GLY A 81 16.76 0.05 0.49
CA GLY A 81 17.46 0.70 -0.62
C GLY A 81 16.72 1.88 -1.28
N TYR A 82 15.42 1.98 -1.08
CA TYR A 82 14.56 3.05 -1.59
C TYR A 82 14.32 4.18 -0.57
N CYS A 83 14.69 3.99 0.70
CA CYS A 83 14.19 4.85 1.80
C CYS A 83 15.20 5.93 2.20
N PRO A 84 14.87 7.21 1.98
CA PRO A 84 15.76 8.31 2.37
C PRO A 84 15.84 8.53 3.90
N GLN A 85 14.97 7.88 4.68
CA GLN A 85 14.98 7.98 6.15
C GLN A 85 15.95 7.00 6.84
N SER A 86 16.58 6.11 6.06
CA SER A 86 17.59 5.17 6.56
C SER A 86 18.82 5.89 7.11
N ALA A 87 19.34 5.43 8.24
CA ALA A 87 20.63 5.89 8.76
C ALA A 87 21.84 5.36 7.97
N HIS A 88 21.61 4.42 7.04
CA HIS A 88 22.63 3.84 6.16
C HIS A 88 22.86 4.67 4.89
N HIS A 89 22.01 5.67 4.61
CA HIS A 89 22.03 6.45 3.37
C HIS A 89 22.30 7.93 3.65
N ASP A 90 23.01 8.60 2.76
CA ASP A 90 23.26 10.06 2.81
C ASP A 90 22.27 10.79 1.88
N ALA A 91 21.00 10.68 2.19
CA ALA A 91 19.91 11.29 1.42
C ALA A 91 19.43 12.65 1.95
N GLY A 92 20.26 13.31 2.79
CA GLY A 92 19.98 14.65 3.30
C GLY A 92 18.85 14.74 4.34
N VAL A 93 18.20 13.62 4.69
CA VAL A 93 17.11 13.58 5.69
C VAL A 93 17.70 13.49 7.09
N LYS A 94 17.52 14.56 7.87
CA LYS A 94 18.00 14.62 9.25
C LYS A 94 17.09 13.83 10.19
N ALA A 95 17.72 13.18 11.19
CA ALA A 95 16.98 12.53 12.26
C ALA A 95 16.34 13.56 13.19
N GLU A 96 15.03 13.46 13.36
CA GLU A 96 14.22 14.33 14.23
C GLU A 96 13.72 13.54 15.43
N LYS A 97 13.34 14.24 16.48
CA LYS A 97 12.59 13.66 17.60
C LYS A 97 11.16 13.37 17.17
N MET A 98 10.49 12.51 17.91
CA MET A 98 9.07 12.29 17.76
C MET A 98 8.32 13.61 18.05
N MET A 99 7.29 13.91 17.25
CA MET A 99 6.41 15.07 17.43
C MET A 99 5.67 14.98 18.75
N ALA A 100 5.33 16.13 19.32
CA ALA A 100 4.42 16.17 20.46
C ALA A 100 3.00 15.77 20.03
N VAL A 101 2.25 15.16 20.95
CA VAL A 101 0.86 14.70 20.68
C VAL A 101 -0.02 15.85 20.17
N ASP A 102 0.06 17.02 20.81
CA ASP A 102 -0.74 18.20 20.44
C ASP A 102 -0.47 18.68 19.00
N ASP A 103 0.79 18.61 18.56
CA ASP A 103 1.16 18.98 17.18
C ASP A 103 0.57 17.99 16.17
N VAL A 104 0.61 16.69 16.47
CA VAL A 104 -0.01 15.65 15.64
C VAL A 104 -1.52 15.83 15.55
N LEU A 105 -2.18 16.16 16.65
CA LEU A 105 -3.62 16.41 16.68
C LEU A 105 -4.02 17.69 15.92
N ALA A 106 -3.15 18.70 15.89
CA ALA A 106 -3.36 19.89 15.07
C ALA A 106 -3.35 19.55 13.57
N GLU A 107 -2.37 18.74 13.13
CA GLU A 107 -2.29 18.24 11.75
C GLU A 107 -3.48 17.34 11.39
N ALA A 108 -3.92 16.47 12.30
CA ALA A 108 -5.09 15.61 12.08
C ALA A 108 -6.39 16.43 11.93
N LYS A 109 -6.56 17.52 12.70
CA LYS A 109 -7.69 18.44 12.53
C LYS A 109 -7.67 19.14 11.17
N ALA A 110 -6.50 19.57 10.72
CA ALA A 110 -6.34 20.18 9.41
C ALA A 110 -6.65 19.17 8.28
N ALA A 111 -6.16 17.93 8.40
CA ALA A 111 -6.46 16.86 7.45
C ALA A 111 -7.96 16.55 7.37
N LYS A 112 -8.66 16.48 8.52
CA LYS A 112 -10.11 16.30 8.55
C LYS A 112 -10.85 17.43 7.86
N ALA A 113 -10.45 18.67 8.13
CA ALA A 113 -11.05 19.86 7.51
C ALA A 113 -10.83 19.87 5.98
N ALA A 114 -9.74 19.28 5.50
CA ALA A 114 -9.45 19.09 4.08
C ALA A 114 -10.15 17.86 3.44
N GLY A 115 -10.99 17.12 4.18
CA GLY A 115 -11.81 16.04 3.67
C GLY A 115 -11.18 14.64 3.78
N ALA A 116 -10.07 14.47 4.51
CA ALA A 116 -9.54 13.14 4.78
C ALA A 116 -10.50 12.33 5.65
N SER A 117 -10.72 11.06 5.29
CA SER A 117 -11.46 10.08 6.10
C SER A 117 -10.51 9.22 6.95
N ARG A 118 -9.22 9.13 6.56
CA ARG A 118 -8.18 8.39 7.27
C ARG A 118 -6.94 9.24 7.49
N PHE A 119 -6.38 9.15 8.70
CA PHE A 119 -5.13 9.80 9.06
C PHE A 119 -4.07 8.75 9.37
N CYS A 120 -3.05 8.68 8.52
CA CYS A 120 -1.93 7.76 8.65
C CYS A 120 -0.75 8.47 9.33
N MET A 121 -0.09 7.80 10.27
CA MET A 121 1.04 8.30 11.02
C MET A 121 2.23 7.35 10.87
N GLY A 122 3.35 7.86 10.40
CA GLY A 122 4.57 7.07 10.17
C GLY A 122 5.74 7.52 11.04
N ALA A 123 6.48 6.58 11.63
CA ALA A 123 7.72 6.84 12.34
C ALA A 123 8.87 6.04 11.71
N ALA A 124 10.00 6.70 11.48
CA ALA A 124 11.21 6.09 10.91
C ALA A 124 11.92 5.22 11.96
N TRP A 125 11.35 4.04 12.23
CA TRP A 125 11.88 3.04 13.17
C TRP A 125 12.01 1.65 12.54
N ARG A 126 12.96 0.88 13.06
CA ARG A 126 12.96 -0.58 12.87
C ARG A 126 11.82 -1.22 13.67
N SER A 127 11.62 -0.78 14.91
CA SER A 127 10.59 -1.19 15.85
C SER A 127 10.42 -0.08 16.90
N PRO A 128 9.21 0.20 17.39
CA PRO A 128 9.02 1.17 18.46
C PRO A 128 9.63 0.63 19.77
N LYS A 129 10.09 1.55 20.62
CA LYS A 129 10.46 1.21 21.99
C LYS A 129 9.23 1.33 22.89
N ASP A 130 9.11 0.48 23.89
CA ASP A 130 7.94 0.46 24.78
C ASP A 130 7.70 1.81 25.49
N ARG A 131 8.75 2.57 25.78
CA ARG A 131 8.67 3.91 26.36
C ARG A 131 8.04 4.95 25.42
N ASP A 132 8.08 4.71 24.11
CA ASP A 132 7.56 5.66 23.10
C ASP A 132 6.08 5.33 22.79
N LEU A 133 5.59 4.17 23.26
CA LEU A 133 4.22 3.71 22.95
C LEU A 133 3.12 4.50 23.69
N ASP A 134 3.41 5.11 24.83
CA ASP A 134 2.41 5.89 25.55
C ASP A 134 1.99 7.12 24.75
N ASP A 135 2.96 7.86 24.19
CA ASP A 135 2.69 9.00 23.31
C ASP A 135 2.01 8.55 22.00
N ILE A 136 2.46 7.44 21.43
CA ILE A 136 1.85 6.86 20.21
C ILE A 136 0.39 6.47 20.46
N CYS A 137 0.08 5.84 21.57
CA CYS A 137 -1.30 5.50 21.96
C CYS A 137 -2.15 6.76 22.13
N ALA A 138 -1.63 7.80 22.79
CA ALA A 138 -2.33 9.08 22.94
C ALA A 138 -2.60 9.77 21.58
N MET A 139 -1.65 9.68 20.62
CA MET A 139 -1.89 10.15 19.24
C MET A 139 -3.03 9.38 18.57
N VAL A 140 -3.07 8.06 18.68
CA VAL A 140 -4.14 7.22 18.12
C VAL A 140 -5.49 7.59 18.73
N GLU A 141 -5.59 7.66 20.06
CA GLU A 141 -6.80 8.01 20.78
C GLU A 141 -7.33 9.39 20.34
N GLY A 142 -6.47 10.41 20.33
CA GLY A 142 -6.85 11.76 19.95
C GLY A 142 -7.27 11.90 18.49
N VAL A 143 -6.62 11.21 17.55
CA VAL A 143 -7.01 11.19 16.13
C VAL A 143 -8.38 10.52 15.96
N ARG A 144 -8.61 9.42 16.68
CA ARG A 144 -9.88 8.71 16.69
C ARG A 144 -11.03 9.55 17.27
N GLU A 145 -10.79 10.31 18.34
CA GLU A 145 -11.76 11.26 18.91
C GLU A 145 -12.18 12.34 17.89
N LEU A 146 -11.31 12.67 16.94
CA LEU A 146 -11.67 13.55 15.83
C LEU A 146 -12.60 12.86 14.81
N GLY A 147 -12.86 11.55 14.92
CA GLY A 147 -13.69 10.78 13.99
C GLY A 147 -12.98 10.42 12.68
N LEU A 148 -11.65 10.32 12.69
CA LEU A 148 -10.84 9.83 11.58
C LEU A 148 -10.50 8.35 11.82
N GLU A 149 -10.46 7.54 10.77
CA GLU A 149 -9.79 6.24 10.82
C GLU A 149 -8.30 6.44 11.06
N THR A 150 -7.71 5.60 11.91
CA THR A 150 -6.29 5.66 12.28
C THR A 150 -5.48 4.59 11.56
N CYS A 151 -4.28 4.96 11.09
CA CYS A 151 -3.32 4.01 10.54
C CYS A 151 -1.91 4.35 11.04
N MET A 152 -1.17 3.34 11.50
CA MET A 152 0.20 3.50 11.99
C MET A 152 1.21 2.70 11.16
N THR A 153 2.41 3.28 10.99
CA THR A 153 3.60 2.64 10.39
C THR A 153 4.77 2.86 11.34
N LEU A 154 5.09 1.88 12.18
CA LEU A 154 6.11 2.00 13.24
C LEU A 154 7.26 0.98 13.08
N GLY A 155 7.34 0.30 11.94
CA GLY A 155 8.26 -0.82 11.73
C GLY A 155 7.70 -2.14 12.24
N MET A 156 8.56 -3.03 12.78
CA MET A 156 8.13 -4.32 13.31
C MET A 156 7.45 -4.16 14.68
N LEU A 157 6.43 -4.98 14.93
CA LEU A 157 5.75 -5.03 16.22
C LEU A 157 5.86 -6.41 16.84
N THR A 158 6.05 -6.44 18.15
CA THR A 158 5.72 -7.61 18.95
C THR A 158 4.21 -7.71 19.15
N ARG A 159 3.71 -8.90 19.51
CA ARG A 159 2.29 -9.10 19.84
C ARG A 159 1.81 -8.18 20.95
N ASP A 160 2.62 -7.96 21.99
CA ASP A 160 2.25 -7.09 23.12
C ASP A 160 2.16 -5.61 22.70
N GLN A 161 3.06 -5.15 21.83
CA GLN A 161 2.99 -3.81 21.25
C GLN A 161 1.75 -3.64 20.37
N ALA A 162 1.44 -4.62 19.53
CA ALA A 162 0.21 -4.63 18.74
C ALA A 162 -1.04 -4.60 19.64
N GLN A 163 -1.06 -5.37 20.74
CA GLN A 163 -2.16 -5.38 21.71
C GLN A 163 -2.37 -4.02 22.39
N ARG A 164 -1.27 -3.30 22.72
CA ARG A 164 -1.35 -1.94 23.27
C ARG A 164 -1.97 -0.95 22.27
N LEU A 165 -1.53 -0.99 21.02
CA LEU A 165 -2.07 -0.16 19.94
C LEU A 165 -3.56 -0.47 19.67
N LYS A 166 -3.94 -1.75 19.71
CA LYS A 166 -5.37 -2.12 19.64
C LYS A 166 -6.16 -1.56 20.79
N GLY A 167 -5.60 -1.59 22.00
CA GLY A 167 -6.23 -1.01 23.21
C GLY A 167 -6.49 0.48 23.09
N SER A 168 -5.63 1.25 22.42
CA SER A 168 -5.84 2.68 22.13
C SER A 168 -6.81 2.92 20.96
N GLY A 169 -7.30 1.86 20.30
CA GLY A 169 -8.29 1.93 19.25
C GLY A 169 -7.70 2.08 17.84
N LEU A 170 -6.46 1.64 17.60
CA LEU A 170 -5.87 1.65 16.26
C LEU A 170 -6.70 0.80 15.30
N ASP A 171 -7.10 1.39 14.17
CA ASP A 171 -7.89 0.72 13.13
C ASP A 171 -7.01 -0.07 12.18
N TYR A 172 -5.91 0.52 11.67
CA TYR A 172 -5.03 -0.06 10.66
C TYR A 172 -3.57 -0.02 11.06
N TYR A 173 -2.82 -1.05 10.68
CA TYR A 173 -1.36 -1.05 10.76
C TYR A 173 -0.76 -1.24 9.37
N ASN A 174 0.10 -0.31 8.94
CA ASN A 174 0.80 -0.42 7.67
C ASN A 174 2.15 -1.13 7.86
N HIS A 175 2.32 -2.23 7.14
CA HIS A 175 3.58 -2.96 7.08
C HIS A 175 3.70 -3.68 5.74
N ASN A 176 4.31 -3.02 4.75
CA ASN A 176 4.40 -3.52 3.39
C ASN A 176 5.33 -4.73 3.28
N LEU A 177 5.05 -5.65 2.37
CA LEU A 177 5.99 -6.68 1.93
C LEU A 177 7.07 -6.10 1.01
N ASP A 178 6.80 -4.96 0.42
CA ASP A 178 7.62 -4.17 -0.51
C ASP A 178 7.81 -4.83 -1.88
N THR A 179 8.17 -6.11 -1.96
CA THR A 179 8.41 -6.86 -3.20
C THR A 179 8.18 -8.36 -2.99
N SER A 180 8.62 -9.20 -3.95
CA SER A 180 8.58 -10.67 -3.80
C SER A 180 9.54 -11.18 -2.74
N PRO A 181 9.31 -12.39 -2.18
CA PRO A 181 10.28 -13.04 -1.30
C PRO A 181 11.65 -13.23 -1.95
N GLU A 182 11.68 -13.51 -3.25
CA GLU A 182 12.89 -13.79 -4.01
C GLU A 182 13.76 -12.53 -4.24
N PHE A 183 13.13 -11.38 -4.46
CA PHE A 183 13.81 -10.11 -4.73
C PHE A 183 14.12 -9.33 -3.45
N TYR A 184 13.45 -9.62 -2.33
CA TYR A 184 13.50 -8.86 -1.09
C TYR A 184 14.93 -8.63 -0.56
N GLY A 185 15.76 -9.66 -0.57
CA GLY A 185 17.14 -9.59 -0.08
C GLY A 185 18.08 -8.68 -0.90
N GLN A 186 17.69 -8.27 -2.09
CA GLN A 186 18.42 -7.30 -2.91
C GLN A 186 18.11 -5.86 -2.51
N ILE A 187 17.01 -5.64 -1.79
CA ILE A 187 16.52 -4.31 -1.42
C ILE A 187 16.74 -4.02 0.07
N ILE A 188 16.64 -5.03 0.94
CA ILE A 188 16.71 -4.88 2.40
C ILE A 188 17.52 -6.07 2.95
N THR A 189 18.55 -5.78 3.75
CA THR A 189 19.40 -6.81 4.37
C THR A 189 19.35 -6.81 5.90
N THR A 190 18.88 -5.74 6.52
CA THR A 190 18.82 -5.59 7.98
C THR A 190 17.68 -6.35 8.65
N ARG A 191 16.71 -6.83 7.88
CA ARG A 191 15.60 -7.71 8.33
C ARG A 191 15.21 -8.68 7.23
N THR A 192 14.60 -9.78 7.62
CA THR A 192 14.14 -10.83 6.71
C THR A 192 12.72 -10.55 6.18
N TYR A 193 12.34 -11.24 5.12
CA TYR A 193 10.95 -11.26 4.64
C TYR A 193 10.00 -11.86 5.69
N GLN A 194 10.47 -12.87 6.44
CA GLN A 194 9.69 -13.51 7.51
C GLN A 194 9.39 -12.53 8.65
N ASP A 195 10.32 -11.63 9.03
CA ASP A 195 10.06 -10.60 10.05
C ASP A 195 8.86 -9.70 9.67
N ARG A 196 8.64 -9.49 8.36
CA ARG A 196 7.47 -8.78 7.86
C ARG A 196 6.18 -9.57 8.06
N LEU A 197 6.20 -10.85 7.67
CA LEU A 197 5.06 -11.75 7.84
C LEU A 197 4.69 -11.93 9.31
N ASP A 198 5.69 -12.09 10.19
CA ASP A 198 5.47 -12.22 11.64
C ASP A 198 4.81 -10.95 12.22
N THR A 199 5.24 -9.77 11.79
CA THR A 199 4.59 -8.51 12.20
C THR A 199 3.13 -8.46 11.76
N LEU A 200 2.83 -8.84 10.51
CA LEU A 200 1.46 -8.90 10.00
C LEU A 200 0.60 -9.91 10.78
N ALA A 201 1.18 -11.07 11.14
CA ALA A 201 0.50 -12.06 11.97
C ALA A 201 0.16 -11.49 13.35
N HIS A 202 1.11 -10.83 14.05
CA HIS A 202 0.85 -10.20 15.35
C HIS A 202 -0.27 -9.15 15.28
N VAL A 203 -0.30 -8.35 14.20
CA VAL A 203 -1.32 -7.33 13.94
C VAL A 203 -2.71 -7.97 13.76
N ARG A 204 -2.78 -9.05 12.97
CA ARG A 204 -4.03 -9.81 12.74
C ARG A 204 -4.55 -10.48 14.02
N GLU A 205 -3.68 -11.14 14.79
CA GLU A 205 -4.05 -11.83 16.02
C GLU A 205 -4.77 -10.93 17.02
N VAL A 206 -4.44 -9.64 17.07
CA VAL A 206 -5.08 -8.69 17.99
C VAL A 206 -6.28 -7.97 17.36
N GLY A 207 -6.63 -8.29 16.10
CA GLY A 207 -7.79 -7.73 15.40
C GLY A 207 -7.59 -6.29 14.91
N ILE A 208 -6.37 -5.89 14.56
CA ILE A 208 -6.09 -4.66 13.82
C ILE A 208 -6.12 -4.99 12.32
N HIS A 209 -6.74 -4.13 11.51
CA HIS A 209 -6.74 -4.27 10.06
C HIS A 209 -5.34 -4.04 9.47
N VAL A 210 -5.04 -4.74 8.39
CA VAL A 210 -3.75 -4.68 7.72
C VAL A 210 -3.79 -3.75 6.51
N CYS A 211 -2.83 -2.83 6.45
CA CYS A 211 -2.46 -2.10 5.24
C CYS A 211 -1.12 -2.67 4.76
N CYS A 212 -1.11 -3.42 3.66
CA CYS A 212 0.09 -4.10 3.17
C CYS A 212 0.11 -4.17 1.65
N GLY A 213 1.19 -3.76 1.06
CA GLY A 213 1.40 -3.75 -0.39
C GLY A 213 2.87 -3.76 -0.76
N GLY A 214 3.22 -3.09 -1.86
CA GLY A 214 4.59 -3.09 -2.36
C GLY A 214 4.98 -1.85 -3.13
N ILE A 215 6.22 -1.89 -3.62
CA ILE A 215 6.86 -0.84 -4.42
C ILE A 215 7.25 -1.44 -5.76
N VAL A 216 6.91 -0.74 -6.83
CA VAL A 216 7.15 -1.13 -8.22
C VAL A 216 8.16 -0.18 -8.85
N GLY A 217 9.12 -0.70 -9.60
CA GLY A 217 10.18 0.07 -10.26
C GLY A 217 11.51 0.08 -9.52
N MET A 218 11.72 -0.87 -8.59
CA MET A 218 13.00 -1.04 -7.85
C MET A 218 14.04 -1.86 -8.64
N GLY A 219 13.77 -2.22 -9.90
CA GLY A 219 14.59 -3.11 -10.72
C GLY A 219 14.10 -4.55 -10.73
N GLU A 220 12.98 -4.82 -10.09
CA GLU A 220 12.29 -6.10 -10.09
C GLU A 220 11.77 -6.46 -11.48
N THR A 221 11.68 -7.76 -11.76
CA THR A 221 11.06 -8.29 -12.98
C THR A 221 9.53 -8.38 -12.85
N ARG A 222 8.84 -8.68 -13.96
CA ARG A 222 7.41 -9.02 -13.91
C ARG A 222 7.16 -10.24 -13.02
N GLU A 223 8.06 -11.21 -13.02
CA GLU A 223 7.96 -12.42 -12.19
C GLU A 223 8.03 -12.08 -10.69
N ASP A 224 8.85 -11.10 -10.32
CA ASP A 224 8.88 -10.60 -8.92
C ASP A 224 7.56 -9.91 -8.56
N ARG A 225 6.94 -9.15 -9.47
CA ARG A 225 5.60 -8.58 -9.23
C ARG A 225 4.54 -9.66 -9.09
N VAL A 226 4.62 -10.75 -9.87
CA VAL A 226 3.78 -11.94 -9.69
C VAL A 226 3.96 -12.52 -8.29
N GLY A 227 5.20 -12.74 -7.84
CA GLY A 227 5.50 -13.26 -6.50
C GLY A 227 5.04 -12.34 -5.37
N MET A 228 5.15 -11.02 -5.55
CA MET A 228 4.61 -10.04 -4.59
C MET A 228 3.08 -10.14 -4.47
N ILE A 229 2.38 -10.18 -5.59
CA ILE A 229 0.90 -10.31 -5.59
C ILE A 229 0.48 -11.66 -5.01
N GLU A 230 1.17 -12.75 -5.33
CA GLU A 230 0.93 -14.07 -4.75
C GLU A 230 1.04 -14.04 -3.22
N ALA A 231 2.12 -13.43 -2.70
CA ALA A 231 2.34 -13.33 -1.26
C ALA A 231 1.28 -12.45 -0.56
N LEU A 232 0.75 -11.43 -1.22
CA LEU A 232 -0.32 -10.59 -0.70
C LEU A 232 -1.69 -11.30 -0.75
N ALA A 233 -2.03 -11.90 -1.88
CA ALA A 233 -3.35 -12.50 -2.13
C ALA A 233 -3.56 -13.83 -1.40
N ASN A 234 -2.48 -14.52 -1.02
CA ASN A 234 -2.54 -15.81 -0.32
C ASN A 234 -2.31 -15.68 1.20
N GLN A 235 -2.35 -14.46 1.76
CA GLN A 235 -2.43 -14.31 3.21
C GLN A 235 -3.73 -14.95 3.75
N PRO A 236 -3.78 -15.38 5.02
CA PRO A 236 -4.98 -15.97 5.62
C PRO A 236 -6.24 -15.10 5.45
N GLU A 237 -6.05 -13.78 5.48
CA GLU A 237 -7.04 -12.77 5.11
C GLU A 237 -6.35 -11.75 4.20
N HIS A 238 -7.02 -11.29 3.14
CA HIS A 238 -6.46 -10.22 2.32
C HIS A 238 -6.19 -8.97 3.16
N PRO A 239 -5.12 -8.22 2.88
CA PRO A 239 -4.97 -6.89 3.45
C PRO A 239 -6.20 -6.04 3.10
N GLU A 240 -6.78 -5.37 4.07
CA GLU A 240 -7.93 -4.47 3.83
C GLU A 240 -7.54 -3.28 2.96
N SER A 241 -6.25 -2.88 2.99
CA SER A 241 -5.71 -1.84 2.12
C SER A 241 -4.41 -2.31 1.49
N VAL A 242 -4.30 -2.17 0.16
CA VAL A 242 -3.14 -2.60 -0.63
C VAL A 242 -2.54 -1.38 -1.33
N PRO A 243 -1.54 -0.71 -0.74
CA PRO A 243 -0.82 0.36 -1.40
C PRO A 243 0.11 -0.19 -2.48
N ILE A 244 -0.06 0.30 -3.70
CA ILE A 244 0.89 0.12 -4.79
C ILE A 244 1.65 1.43 -4.96
N ASN A 245 2.93 1.39 -4.64
CA ASN A 245 3.82 2.54 -4.72
C ASN A 245 4.61 2.47 -6.02
N LEU A 246 4.74 3.58 -6.72
CA LEU A 246 5.80 3.76 -7.71
C LEU A 246 7.05 4.24 -6.98
N LEU A 247 8.21 3.65 -7.30
CA LEU A 247 9.48 4.06 -6.70
C LEU A 247 9.72 5.57 -6.91
N VAL A 248 9.88 6.30 -5.81
CA VAL A 248 10.40 7.67 -5.85
C VAL A 248 11.91 7.59 -5.71
N ARG A 249 12.63 8.01 -6.75
CA ARG A 249 14.09 8.00 -6.79
C ARG A 249 14.61 9.19 -6.01
N VAL A 250 15.28 8.94 -4.89
CA VAL A 250 15.81 9.99 -4.03
C VAL A 250 17.33 9.95 -4.07
N GLU A 251 17.97 11.07 -4.39
CA GLU A 251 19.42 11.21 -4.39
C GLU A 251 20.00 10.77 -3.03
N GLY A 252 21.12 10.07 -3.07
CA GLY A 252 21.77 9.53 -1.88
C GLY A 252 21.21 8.20 -1.39
N THR A 253 20.18 7.65 -2.04
CA THR A 253 19.72 6.27 -1.79
C THR A 253 20.30 5.31 -2.83
N PRO A 254 20.43 4.00 -2.51
CA PRO A 254 20.90 3.00 -3.45
C PRO A 254 20.11 2.90 -4.76
N LEU A 255 18.82 3.24 -4.74
CA LEU A 255 17.93 3.18 -5.91
C LEU A 255 17.71 4.54 -6.59
N ALA A 256 18.56 5.54 -6.31
CA ALA A 256 18.46 6.86 -6.94
C ALA A 256 18.51 6.80 -8.49
N ASP A 257 19.33 5.90 -9.03
CA ASP A 257 19.54 5.74 -10.47
C ASP A 257 18.76 4.54 -11.06
N ALA A 258 17.78 4.00 -10.34
CA ALA A 258 16.96 2.90 -10.84
C ALA A 258 16.25 3.30 -12.13
N ALA A 259 16.23 2.40 -13.12
CA ALA A 259 15.53 2.65 -14.38
C ALA A 259 14.01 2.81 -14.12
N PRO A 260 13.35 3.79 -14.76
CA PRO A 260 11.90 3.93 -14.62
C PRO A 260 11.19 2.70 -15.18
N ILE A 261 10.14 2.26 -14.50
CA ILE A 261 9.27 1.22 -15.03
C ILE A 261 8.34 1.79 -16.10
N ASP A 262 7.95 0.93 -17.04
CA ASP A 262 6.88 1.25 -18.00
C ASP A 262 5.56 1.51 -17.25
N GLY A 263 4.90 2.64 -17.56
CA GLY A 263 3.65 3.03 -16.92
C GLY A 263 2.51 2.00 -17.11
N LEU A 264 2.47 1.30 -18.26
CA LEU A 264 1.48 0.24 -18.49
C LEU A 264 1.75 -1.00 -17.62
N GLU A 265 3.00 -1.30 -17.29
CA GLU A 265 3.35 -2.36 -16.34
C GLU A 265 2.91 -2.01 -14.91
N PHE A 266 3.00 -0.73 -14.53
CA PHE A 266 2.46 -0.27 -13.24
C PHE A 266 0.93 -0.42 -13.21
N VAL A 267 0.21 0.02 -14.24
CA VAL A 267 -1.26 -0.14 -14.35
C VAL A 267 -1.65 -1.62 -14.33
N ARG A 268 -0.90 -2.51 -15.00
CA ARG A 268 -1.10 -3.96 -14.93
C ARG A 268 -1.01 -4.47 -13.50
N THR A 269 -0.03 -4.00 -12.73
CA THR A 269 0.13 -4.41 -11.33
C THR A 269 -1.08 -3.99 -10.48
N VAL A 270 -1.61 -2.78 -10.69
CA VAL A 270 -2.85 -2.30 -10.05
C VAL A 270 -4.04 -3.18 -10.43
N ALA A 271 -4.19 -3.49 -11.72
CA ALA A 271 -5.30 -4.33 -12.22
C ALA A 271 -5.25 -5.75 -11.65
N VAL A 272 -4.06 -6.38 -11.63
CA VAL A 272 -3.88 -7.72 -11.06
C VAL A 272 -4.14 -7.71 -9.56
N ALA A 273 -3.66 -6.69 -8.83
CA ALA A 273 -3.97 -6.53 -7.40
C ALA A 273 -5.48 -6.44 -7.14
N ARG A 274 -6.24 -5.68 -7.96
CA ARG A 274 -7.70 -5.60 -7.86
C ARG A 274 -8.38 -6.94 -8.10
N ILE A 275 -7.93 -7.70 -9.10
CA ILE A 275 -8.53 -8.99 -9.46
C ILE A 275 -8.27 -10.03 -8.36
N THR A 276 -7.06 -10.09 -7.85
CA THR A 276 -6.64 -11.11 -6.88
C THR A 276 -7.09 -10.80 -5.45
N MET A 277 -7.31 -9.53 -5.13
CA MET A 277 -7.77 -9.06 -3.82
C MET A 277 -9.02 -8.17 -4.00
N PRO A 278 -10.16 -8.76 -4.40
CA PRO A 278 -11.31 -8.02 -4.90
C PRO A 278 -11.97 -7.10 -3.87
N ALA A 279 -11.92 -7.44 -2.59
CA ALA A 279 -12.52 -6.66 -1.49
C ALA A 279 -11.54 -5.67 -0.84
N SER A 280 -10.26 -5.65 -1.25
CA SER A 280 -9.25 -4.74 -0.70
C SER A 280 -9.39 -3.33 -1.28
N VAL A 281 -9.08 -2.32 -0.48
CA VAL A 281 -8.89 -0.95 -0.99
C VAL A 281 -7.52 -0.87 -1.66
N VAL A 282 -7.47 -0.74 -2.98
CA VAL A 282 -6.22 -0.59 -3.73
C VAL A 282 -5.83 0.88 -3.81
N ARG A 283 -4.68 1.22 -3.23
CA ARG A 283 -4.24 2.61 -3.10
C ARG A 283 -3.11 2.96 -4.06
N LEU A 284 -3.27 4.05 -4.79
CA LEU A 284 -2.15 4.75 -5.41
C LEU A 284 -1.46 5.56 -4.30
N SER A 285 -0.25 5.13 -3.97
CA SER A 285 0.49 5.67 -2.83
C SER A 285 1.63 6.58 -3.30
N ALA A 286 2.90 6.28 -3.00
CA ALA A 286 4.02 7.10 -3.43
C ALA A 286 4.21 7.11 -4.96
N GLY A 287 4.87 8.16 -5.48
CA GLY A 287 5.26 8.31 -6.88
C GLY A 287 4.20 8.94 -7.79
N ARG A 288 3.05 9.35 -7.25
CA ARG A 288 1.96 9.97 -8.04
C ARG A 288 2.37 11.30 -8.68
N GLU A 289 3.34 12.02 -8.12
CA GLU A 289 3.86 13.26 -8.70
C GLU A 289 4.57 13.02 -10.06
N GLU A 290 5.16 11.83 -10.24
CA GLU A 290 5.80 11.43 -11.50
C GLU A 290 4.81 10.83 -12.52
N MET A 291 3.55 10.57 -12.14
CA MET A 291 2.53 10.00 -13.01
C MET A 291 1.79 11.11 -13.79
N SER A 292 1.58 10.90 -15.09
CA SER A 292 0.66 11.76 -15.85
C SER A 292 -0.79 11.58 -15.37
N GLU A 293 -1.66 12.55 -15.68
CA GLU A 293 -3.10 12.46 -15.41
C GLU A 293 -3.71 11.21 -16.07
N GLU A 294 -3.29 10.88 -17.30
CA GLU A 294 -3.77 9.72 -18.06
C GLU A 294 -3.36 8.41 -17.39
N MET A 295 -2.12 8.32 -16.87
CA MET A 295 -1.66 7.14 -16.15
C MET A 295 -2.46 6.95 -14.85
N GLN A 296 -2.71 8.01 -14.09
CA GLN A 296 -3.55 7.94 -12.89
C GLN A 296 -4.99 7.56 -13.23
N ALA A 297 -5.57 8.11 -14.31
CA ALA A 297 -6.90 7.75 -14.81
C ALA A 297 -6.98 6.25 -15.17
N LEU A 298 -5.96 5.71 -15.84
CA LEU A 298 -5.87 4.28 -16.14
C LEU A 298 -5.78 3.43 -14.86
N CYS A 299 -5.07 3.90 -13.83
CA CYS A 299 -5.03 3.20 -12.53
C CYS A 299 -6.41 3.17 -11.84
N PHE A 300 -7.18 4.27 -11.87
CA PHE A 300 -8.56 4.27 -11.36
C PHE A 300 -9.45 3.34 -12.17
N LEU A 301 -9.30 3.34 -13.50
CA LEU A 301 -10.03 2.40 -14.37
C LEU A 301 -9.63 0.94 -14.07
N ALA A 302 -8.36 0.69 -13.75
CA ALA A 302 -7.85 -0.62 -13.33
C ALA A 302 -8.25 -1.01 -11.90
N GLY A 303 -9.03 -0.18 -11.20
CA GLY A 303 -9.62 -0.51 -9.92
C GLY A 303 -8.91 0.05 -8.69
N ALA A 304 -7.97 1.00 -8.85
CA ALA A 304 -7.52 1.80 -7.71
C ALA A 304 -8.70 2.65 -7.19
N ASN A 305 -8.86 2.72 -5.86
CA ASN A 305 -9.94 3.46 -5.23
C ASN A 305 -9.53 4.18 -3.94
N SER A 306 -8.24 4.45 -3.79
CA SER A 306 -7.71 5.25 -2.69
C SER A 306 -6.46 6.00 -3.12
N ILE A 307 -6.25 7.20 -2.54
CA ILE A 307 -5.03 7.99 -2.71
C ILE A 307 -4.55 8.54 -1.37
N PHE A 308 -3.26 8.86 -1.30
CA PHE A 308 -2.77 9.81 -0.32
C PHE A 308 -2.95 11.23 -0.84
N TYR A 309 -3.48 12.08 0.01
CA TYR A 309 -3.81 13.48 -0.24
C TYR A 309 -2.97 14.39 0.64
N GLY A 310 -2.58 15.54 0.10
CA GLY A 310 -1.67 16.48 0.74
C GLY A 310 -0.32 16.54 0.02
N PRO A 311 0.42 17.66 0.13
CA PRO A 311 1.57 17.95 -0.74
C PRO A 311 2.79 17.08 -0.46
N LYS A 312 2.77 16.29 0.62
CA LYS A 312 3.93 15.52 1.06
C LYS A 312 3.54 14.16 1.61
N LEU A 313 4.31 13.14 1.27
CA LEU A 313 4.28 11.80 1.87
C LEU A 313 5.57 11.56 2.66
N LEU A 314 5.50 11.48 3.98
CA LEU A 314 6.66 11.36 4.88
C LEU A 314 7.74 12.38 4.52
N THR A 315 8.64 12.05 3.60
CA THR A 315 9.78 12.88 3.15
C THR A 315 9.79 13.18 1.66
N THR A 316 8.86 12.62 0.88
CA THR A 316 8.80 12.79 -0.58
C THR A 316 7.64 13.66 -1.00
N PRO A 317 7.74 14.39 -2.14
CA PRO A 317 6.63 15.15 -2.71
C PRO A 317 5.42 14.27 -3.05
N ASN A 318 4.25 14.88 -3.04
CA ASN A 318 3.00 14.30 -3.53
C ASN A 318 2.22 15.39 -4.27
N PRO A 319 1.28 15.05 -5.18
CA PRO A 319 0.49 16.05 -5.87
C PRO A 319 -0.18 17.06 -4.92
N GLU A 320 -0.17 18.31 -5.31
CA GLU A 320 -0.87 19.36 -4.57
C GLU A 320 -2.37 19.05 -4.49
N PRO A 321 -3.03 19.35 -3.34
CA PRO A 321 -4.44 19.03 -3.11
C PRO A 321 -5.38 19.48 -4.21
N ASP A 322 -5.19 20.68 -4.75
CA ASP A 322 -6.03 21.22 -5.81
C ASP A 322 -5.91 20.40 -7.11
N ARG A 323 -4.72 19.88 -7.42
CA ARG A 323 -4.51 19.00 -8.60
C ARG A 323 -5.27 17.69 -8.45
N ASP A 324 -5.28 17.11 -7.25
CA ASP A 324 -6.03 15.88 -6.98
C ASP A 324 -7.54 16.10 -7.14
N MET A 325 -8.08 17.17 -6.56
CA MET A 325 -9.51 17.48 -6.68
C MET A 325 -9.91 17.78 -8.12
N LEU A 326 -9.07 18.49 -8.89
CA LEU A 326 -9.29 18.74 -10.31
C LEU A 326 -9.28 17.43 -11.13
N LEU A 327 -8.34 16.53 -10.86
CA LEU A 327 -8.27 15.24 -11.54
C LEU A 327 -9.51 14.40 -11.24
N LEU A 328 -9.90 14.27 -9.96
CA LEU A 328 -11.11 13.54 -9.58
C LEU A 328 -12.35 14.12 -10.27
N ALA A 329 -12.49 15.45 -10.29
CA ALA A 329 -13.61 16.12 -10.96
C ALA A 329 -13.62 15.86 -12.48
N LYS A 330 -12.46 15.92 -13.17
CA LYS A 330 -12.33 15.58 -14.60
C LYS A 330 -12.78 14.14 -14.90
N LEU A 331 -12.53 13.22 -13.97
CA LEU A 331 -12.87 11.81 -14.12
C LEU A 331 -14.29 11.47 -13.63
N GLY A 332 -15.02 12.44 -13.07
CA GLY A 332 -16.34 12.20 -12.47
C GLY A 332 -16.27 11.36 -11.18
N LEU A 333 -15.11 11.39 -10.51
CA LEU A 333 -14.88 10.71 -9.23
C LEU A 333 -15.10 11.69 -8.07
N LYS A 334 -15.44 11.15 -6.91
CA LYS A 334 -15.65 11.93 -5.69
C LYS A 334 -14.94 11.29 -4.49
N PRO A 335 -14.54 12.09 -3.49
CA PRO A 335 -14.09 11.54 -2.22
C PRO A 335 -15.16 10.63 -1.60
N MET A 336 -14.72 9.51 -1.02
CA MET A 336 -15.56 8.63 -0.21
C MET A 336 -15.96 9.38 1.06
N ALA A 337 -17.26 9.33 1.42
CA ALA A 337 -17.83 10.02 2.57
C ALA A 337 -17.42 9.41 3.92
#